data_536956f71ed045fbf8eb5fa28461931e
#
_entry.id   536956f71ed045fbf8eb5fa28461931e
#
_cell.length_a   1.000
_cell.length_b   1.000
_cell.length_c   1.000
_cell.angle_alpha   90.00
_cell.angle_beta   90.00
_cell.angle_gamma   90.00
#
_symmetry.space_group_name_H-M   'P 1'
#
loop_
_entity.id
_entity.type
_entity.pdbx_description
1 polymer ?
#
loop_
_entity_poly.entity_id
_entity_poly.type
_entity_poly.pdbx_seq_one_letter_code
_entity_poly.pdbx_strand_id
1 'polypeptide(L)'
;VLSSDPFFSPAQSTGERLPYDEVRMLAPILPRSKVIGVGRNFADHARELGNDVPVSPLTFFKPNTSVVGPGEPIRLPAISEEVSYEAELAVVISKIAKNVTPENAYSYVLGYTAANDVTLRDIQRIDKQWSRAKGFDSSCPLGPWIETEYDPENVRIRSWVDGELKQDGNTEDFIFDIPTVIAHLTEVMTLLPGDVILTGTPAGVGRIEAGNRVDIAIDGLGVLSNPVMDLSLIHI
;
A
#
# COMPACT_ATOMS: atom_id res chain seq x y z
N VAL A 1 14.45 -3.04 -19.46
CA VAL A 1 13.63 -1.96 -20.03
C VAL A 1 12.53 -2.58 -20.89
N LEU A 2 11.31 -2.09 -20.77
CA LEU A 2 10.16 -2.49 -21.60
C LEU A 2 10.00 -1.53 -22.79
N SER A 3 9.55 -2.06 -23.91
CA SER A 3 9.33 -1.25 -25.13
C SER A 3 8.03 -0.44 -25.09
N SER A 4 7.10 -0.78 -24.21
CA SER A 4 5.77 -0.19 -24.10
C SER A 4 5.17 -0.41 -22.70
N ASP A 5 4.07 0.29 -22.44
CA ASP A 5 3.32 0.14 -21.19
C ASP A 5 2.65 -1.24 -21.12
N PRO A 6 2.98 -2.07 -20.10
CA PRO A 6 2.49 -3.45 -19.99
C PRO A 6 0.98 -3.55 -19.74
N PHE A 7 0.30 -2.48 -19.39
CA PHE A 7 -1.17 -2.47 -19.24
C PHE A 7 -1.92 -2.39 -20.58
N PHE A 8 -1.26 -1.97 -21.66
CA PHE A 8 -1.91 -1.73 -22.96
C PHE A 8 -1.35 -2.56 -24.09
N SER A 9 -0.22 -3.22 -23.85
CA SER A 9 0.44 -4.07 -24.84
C SER A 9 1.23 -5.17 -24.14
N PRO A 10 1.47 -6.31 -24.82
CA PRO A 10 2.30 -7.36 -24.26
C PRO A 10 3.67 -6.83 -23.83
N ALA A 11 4.09 -7.14 -22.63
CA ALA A 11 5.39 -6.74 -22.11
C ALA A 11 6.51 -7.36 -22.97
N GLN A 12 7.30 -6.53 -23.62
CA GLN A 12 8.44 -6.93 -24.41
C GLN A 12 9.70 -6.27 -23.88
N SER A 13 10.71 -7.08 -23.54
CA SER A 13 12.02 -6.56 -23.14
C SER A 13 12.74 -5.98 -24.35
N THR A 14 13.35 -4.81 -24.19
CA THR A 14 14.26 -4.24 -25.19
C THR A 14 15.62 -4.97 -25.21
N GLY A 15 15.91 -5.81 -24.20
CA GLY A 15 17.22 -6.42 -23.97
C GLY A 15 18.21 -5.50 -23.24
N GLU A 16 17.89 -4.23 -23.06
CA GLU A 16 18.73 -3.30 -22.32
C GLU A 16 18.73 -3.65 -20.83
N ARG A 17 19.91 -3.64 -20.22
CA ARG A 17 20.13 -3.88 -18.79
C ARG A 17 20.88 -2.70 -18.22
N LEU A 18 20.35 -2.15 -17.13
CA LEU A 18 20.98 -1.08 -16.37
C LEU A 18 21.45 -1.64 -15.03
N PRO A 19 22.66 -1.31 -14.56
CA PRO A 19 23.09 -1.65 -13.21
C PRO A 19 22.15 -1.04 -12.16
N TYR A 20 21.83 -1.79 -11.12
CA TYR A 20 20.88 -1.36 -10.09
C TYR A 20 21.38 -0.11 -9.32
N ASP A 21 22.68 0.01 -9.12
CA ASP A 21 23.37 1.11 -8.45
C ASP A 21 23.44 2.41 -9.29
N GLU A 22 23.17 2.30 -10.60
CA GLU A 22 23.15 3.45 -11.53
C GLU A 22 21.72 3.99 -11.75
N VAL A 23 20.69 3.38 -11.15
CA VAL A 23 19.30 3.77 -11.34
C VAL A 23 18.65 4.19 -10.02
N ARG A 24 17.70 5.10 -10.09
CA ARG A 24 16.79 5.40 -8.99
C ARG A 24 15.46 4.67 -9.23
N MET A 25 15.10 3.79 -8.31
CA MET A 25 13.78 3.15 -8.35
C MET A 25 12.70 4.17 -8.04
N LEU A 26 11.66 4.18 -8.83
CA LEU A 26 10.42 4.92 -8.58
C LEU A 26 9.35 3.94 -8.10
N ALA A 27 8.18 4.45 -7.71
CA ALA A 27 7.03 3.60 -7.48
C ALA A 27 6.79 2.73 -8.72
N PRO A 28 6.61 1.40 -8.57
CA PRO A 28 6.49 0.49 -9.71
C PRO A 28 5.22 0.74 -10.53
N ILE A 29 4.30 1.49 -9.97
CA ILE A 29 3.10 2.00 -10.63
C ILE A 29 2.71 3.36 -10.07
N LEU A 30 2.25 4.26 -10.94
CA LEU A 30 1.47 5.43 -10.57
C LEU A 30 0.00 5.11 -10.90
N PRO A 31 -0.86 4.89 -9.87
CA PRO A 31 -2.26 4.57 -10.09
C PRO A 31 -2.95 5.66 -10.91
N ARG A 32 -3.56 5.28 -12.04
CA ARG A 32 -4.16 6.25 -12.96
C ARG A 32 -5.47 6.82 -12.46
N SER A 33 -6.18 6.05 -11.64
CA SER A 33 -7.50 6.42 -11.16
C SER A 33 -7.49 6.52 -9.64
N LYS A 34 -7.15 5.47 -8.90
CA LYS A 34 -7.28 5.47 -7.45
C LYS A 34 -6.38 4.45 -6.74
N VAL A 35 -6.09 4.75 -5.49
CA VAL A 35 -5.66 3.78 -4.47
C VAL A 35 -6.80 3.62 -3.49
N ILE A 36 -7.15 2.39 -3.17
CA ILE A 36 -8.21 2.04 -2.22
C ILE A 36 -7.58 1.31 -1.04
N GLY A 37 -7.75 1.80 0.17
CA GLY A 37 -7.34 1.10 1.37
C GLY A 37 -8.49 0.34 2.02
N VAL A 38 -8.18 -0.79 2.64
CA VAL A 38 -9.10 -1.59 3.46
C VAL A 38 -8.71 -1.44 4.92
N GLY A 39 -9.52 -0.71 5.67
CA GLY A 39 -9.29 -0.48 7.09
C GLY A 39 -9.72 -1.67 7.95
N ARG A 40 -8.97 -1.93 9.03
CA ARG A 40 -9.32 -2.92 10.06
C ARG A 40 -9.46 -4.34 9.53
N ASN A 41 -8.64 -4.74 8.57
CA ASN A 41 -8.71 -6.06 7.96
C ASN A 41 -7.92 -7.15 8.72
N PHE A 42 -7.34 -6.81 9.87
CA PHE A 42 -6.73 -7.72 10.82
C PHE A 42 -7.41 -7.57 12.19
N ALA A 43 -7.87 -8.69 12.77
CA ALA A 43 -8.62 -8.66 14.01
C ALA A 43 -7.79 -8.09 15.19
N ASP A 44 -6.51 -8.43 15.26
CA ASP A 44 -5.63 -7.95 16.32
C ASP A 44 -5.33 -6.46 16.19
N HIS A 45 -5.15 -5.95 14.97
CA HIS A 45 -5.02 -4.51 14.73
C HIS A 45 -6.31 -3.74 15.09
N ALA A 46 -7.48 -4.27 14.76
CA ALA A 46 -8.75 -3.65 15.16
C ALA A 46 -8.85 -3.53 16.69
N ARG A 47 -8.50 -4.60 17.43
CA ARG A 47 -8.49 -4.61 18.90
C ARG A 47 -7.44 -3.67 19.50
N GLU A 48 -6.22 -3.61 18.93
CA GLU A 48 -5.14 -2.71 19.34
C GLU A 48 -5.60 -1.24 19.37
N LEU A 49 -6.41 -0.83 18.38
CA LEU A 49 -6.97 0.52 18.27
C LEU A 49 -8.31 0.70 19.01
N GLY A 50 -8.77 -0.32 19.76
CA GLY A 50 -10.03 -0.27 20.50
C GLY A 50 -11.28 -0.26 19.62
N ASN A 51 -11.20 -0.82 18.41
CA ASN A 51 -12.30 -0.89 17.46
C ASN A 51 -12.90 -2.30 17.40
N ASP A 52 -14.19 -2.36 17.06
CA ASP A 52 -14.85 -3.61 16.72
C ASP A 52 -14.35 -4.14 15.36
N VAL A 53 -14.38 -5.48 15.23
CA VAL A 53 -14.16 -6.14 13.95
C VAL A 53 -15.30 -5.81 13.00
N PRO A 54 -15.02 -5.27 11.79
CA PRO A 54 -16.06 -4.87 10.87
C PRO A 54 -16.80 -6.10 10.29
N VAL A 55 -18.09 -5.94 10.00
CA VAL A 55 -18.92 -6.99 9.38
C VAL A 55 -18.85 -6.99 7.84
N SER A 56 -18.27 -5.95 7.26
CA SER A 56 -18.00 -5.82 5.82
C SER A 56 -16.73 -4.98 5.62
N PRO A 57 -16.05 -5.08 4.47
CA PRO A 57 -14.84 -4.30 4.20
C PRO A 57 -15.09 -2.79 4.39
N LEU A 58 -14.32 -2.18 5.29
CA LEU A 58 -14.32 -0.73 5.50
C LEU A 58 -13.28 -0.12 4.55
N THR A 59 -13.73 0.68 3.58
CA THR A 59 -12.85 1.17 2.53
C THR A 59 -12.71 2.69 2.54
N PHE A 60 -11.56 3.18 2.08
CA PHE A 60 -11.25 4.59 1.91
C PHE A 60 -10.38 4.80 0.68
N PHE A 61 -10.25 6.04 0.22
CA PHE A 61 -9.41 6.40 -0.91
C PHE A 61 -8.16 7.15 -0.49
N LYS A 62 -7.07 6.88 -1.21
CA LYS A 62 -5.88 7.73 -1.24
C LYS A 62 -5.72 8.29 -2.66
N PRO A 63 -5.43 9.59 -2.83
CA PRO A 63 -5.17 10.16 -4.16
C PRO A 63 -3.88 9.56 -4.74
N ASN A 64 -3.77 9.53 -6.06
CA ASN A 64 -2.54 9.06 -6.72
C ASN A 64 -1.32 9.94 -6.41
N THR A 65 -1.52 11.21 -6.05
CA THR A 65 -0.45 12.13 -5.60
C THR A 65 0.15 11.74 -4.24
N SER A 66 -0.48 10.85 -3.49
CA SER A 66 0.09 10.32 -2.23
C SER A 66 1.21 9.32 -2.46
N VAL A 67 1.33 8.76 -3.67
CA VAL A 67 2.26 7.68 -3.99
C VAL A 67 3.69 8.18 -4.12
N VAL A 68 4.61 7.47 -3.46
CA VAL A 68 6.06 7.64 -3.58
C VAL A 68 6.73 6.27 -3.72
N GLY A 69 7.91 6.23 -4.33
CA GLY A 69 8.68 5.00 -4.55
C GLY A 69 9.68 4.68 -3.45
N PRO A 70 10.45 3.59 -3.63
CA PRO A 70 11.53 3.23 -2.72
C PRO A 70 12.56 4.36 -2.58
N GLY A 71 13.00 4.61 -1.34
CA GLY A 71 13.99 5.64 -1.02
C GLY A 71 13.46 7.08 -1.07
N GLU A 72 12.23 7.31 -1.55
CA GLU A 72 11.60 8.63 -1.48
C GLU A 72 11.11 8.92 -0.05
N PRO A 73 11.18 10.17 0.41
CA PRO A 73 10.86 10.49 1.79
C PRO A 73 9.35 10.45 2.06
N ILE A 74 8.97 9.88 3.21
CA ILE A 74 7.68 10.16 3.85
C ILE A 74 7.79 11.55 4.48
N ARG A 75 6.99 12.50 4.02
CA ARG A 75 7.03 13.89 4.46
C ARG A 75 5.95 14.12 5.51
N LEU A 76 6.38 14.43 6.74
CA LEU A 76 5.47 14.70 7.85
C LEU A 76 4.82 16.08 7.66
N PRO A 77 3.48 16.15 7.51
CA PRO A 77 2.80 17.44 7.38
C PRO A 77 2.66 18.13 8.75
N ALA A 78 2.84 19.44 8.78
CA ALA A 78 2.77 20.25 10.01
C ALA A 78 1.40 20.26 10.71
N ILE A 79 0.36 19.70 10.09
CA ILE A 79 -1.01 19.62 10.64
C ILE A 79 -1.20 18.46 11.62
N SER A 80 -0.22 17.56 11.77
CA SER A 80 -0.35 16.35 12.60
C SER A 80 0.90 16.18 13.48
N GLU A 81 0.65 15.79 14.72
CA GLU A 81 1.71 15.43 15.68
C GLU A 81 1.81 13.91 15.87
N GLU A 82 0.95 13.12 15.22
CA GLU A 82 0.87 11.67 15.41
C GLU A 82 0.76 10.96 14.06
N VAL A 83 1.89 10.74 13.41
CA VAL A 83 2.00 10.03 12.12
C VAL A 83 2.46 8.60 12.39
N SER A 84 1.77 7.62 11.80
CA SER A 84 2.05 6.19 11.96
C SER A 84 2.29 5.50 10.63
N TYR A 85 3.15 4.46 10.64
CA TYR A 85 3.33 3.51 9.54
C TYR A 85 2.27 2.40 9.62
N GLU A 86 1.97 1.79 8.48
CA GLU A 86 1.13 0.60 8.33
C GLU A 86 1.65 -0.26 7.17
N ALA A 87 2.30 -1.39 7.48
CA ALA A 87 2.79 -2.33 6.47
C ALA A 87 1.63 -3.12 5.87
N GLU A 88 1.51 -3.11 4.54
CA GLU A 88 0.40 -3.73 3.82
C GLU A 88 0.86 -4.45 2.56
N LEU A 89 0.19 -5.57 2.24
CA LEU A 89 0.21 -6.12 0.89
C LEU A 89 -0.63 -5.23 -0.02
N ALA A 90 -0.10 -4.86 -1.17
CA ALA A 90 -0.82 -4.10 -2.19
C ALA A 90 -1.13 -4.99 -3.40
N VAL A 91 -2.38 -4.96 -3.86
CA VAL A 91 -2.87 -5.65 -5.04
C VAL A 91 -2.99 -4.66 -6.20
N VAL A 92 -2.41 -4.98 -7.35
CA VAL A 92 -2.48 -4.15 -8.56
C VAL A 92 -3.45 -4.77 -9.56
N ILE A 93 -4.41 -3.99 -10.04
CA ILE A 93 -5.44 -4.43 -10.98
C ILE A 93 -4.91 -4.44 -12.41
N SER A 94 -5.19 -5.53 -13.18
CA SER A 94 -4.71 -5.72 -14.55
C SER A 94 -5.67 -5.22 -15.64
N LYS A 95 -6.97 -5.27 -15.39
CA LYS A 95 -8.01 -4.99 -16.39
C LYS A 95 -9.27 -4.39 -15.76
N ILE A 96 -10.15 -3.81 -16.58
CA ILE A 96 -11.41 -3.23 -16.11
C ILE A 96 -12.22 -4.30 -15.35
N ALA A 97 -12.56 -4.00 -14.09
CA ALA A 97 -13.30 -4.89 -13.21
C ALA A 97 -14.58 -4.22 -12.70
N LYS A 98 -15.71 -4.85 -12.93
CA LYS A 98 -17.04 -4.44 -12.47
C LYS A 98 -17.91 -5.68 -12.24
N ASN A 99 -18.59 -5.74 -11.09
CA ASN A 99 -19.41 -6.88 -10.66
C ASN A 99 -18.65 -8.21 -10.74
N VAL A 100 -17.43 -8.22 -10.22
CA VAL A 100 -16.55 -9.40 -10.19
C VAL A 100 -17.00 -10.31 -9.06
N THR A 101 -17.13 -11.61 -9.34
CA THR A 101 -17.39 -12.60 -8.28
C THR A 101 -16.09 -13.03 -7.60
N PRO A 102 -16.12 -13.48 -6.33
CA PRO A 102 -14.90 -13.90 -5.63
C PRO A 102 -14.11 -14.96 -6.40
N GLU A 103 -14.78 -15.93 -7.02
CA GLU A 103 -14.16 -17.04 -7.76
C GLU A 103 -13.33 -16.55 -8.97
N ASN A 104 -13.67 -15.38 -9.51
CA ASN A 104 -13.00 -14.79 -10.67
C ASN A 104 -12.01 -13.68 -10.31
N ALA A 105 -11.93 -13.27 -9.04
CA ALA A 105 -11.23 -12.07 -8.61
C ALA A 105 -9.74 -12.04 -9.00
N TYR A 106 -9.03 -13.15 -8.78
CA TYR A 106 -7.61 -13.23 -9.12
C TYR A 106 -7.32 -13.04 -10.62
N SER A 107 -8.28 -13.34 -11.50
CA SER A 107 -8.11 -13.09 -12.94
C SER A 107 -8.05 -11.60 -13.33
N TYR A 108 -8.35 -10.70 -12.39
CA TYR A 108 -8.28 -9.25 -12.55
C TYR A 108 -7.04 -8.63 -11.88
N VAL A 109 -6.21 -9.45 -11.25
CA VAL A 109 -4.97 -9.01 -10.60
C VAL A 109 -3.81 -9.07 -11.60
N LEU A 110 -2.98 -8.02 -11.63
CA LEU A 110 -1.71 -8.00 -12.36
C LEU A 110 -0.61 -8.64 -11.52
N GLY A 111 -0.60 -8.34 -10.24
CA GLY A 111 0.44 -8.77 -9.31
C GLY A 111 0.36 -7.99 -7.99
N TYR A 112 1.41 -8.12 -7.21
CA TYR A 112 1.47 -7.65 -5.83
C TYR A 112 2.75 -6.86 -5.57
N THR A 113 2.69 -5.97 -4.59
CA THR A 113 3.83 -5.18 -4.11
C THR A 113 3.67 -4.86 -2.63
N ALA A 114 4.72 -4.40 -1.98
CA ALA A 114 4.60 -3.87 -0.62
C ALA A 114 4.11 -2.42 -0.63
N ALA A 115 3.41 -2.04 0.44
CA ALA A 115 2.91 -0.68 0.64
C ALA A 115 3.05 -0.24 2.10
N ASN A 116 3.07 1.08 2.29
CA ASN A 116 2.94 1.71 3.60
C ASN A 116 1.73 2.65 3.58
N ASP A 117 0.67 2.33 4.32
CA ASP A 117 -0.49 3.21 4.45
C ASP A 117 -0.29 4.22 5.58
N VAL A 118 0.61 5.20 5.34
CA VAL A 118 0.97 6.21 6.34
C VAL A 118 -0.24 7.03 6.75
N THR A 119 -0.44 7.16 8.07
CA THR A 119 -1.69 7.66 8.65
C THR A 119 -1.43 8.76 9.67
N LEU A 120 -2.16 9.89 9.56
CA LEU A 120 -2.23 10.93 10.59
C LEU A 120 -3.30 10.53 11.62
N ARG A 121 -2.88 9.96 12.75
CA ARG A 121 -3.81 9.36 13.75
C ARG A 121 -4.71 10.36 14.45
N ASP A 122 -4.16 11.52 14.81
CA ASP A 122 -4.92 12.62 15.39
C ASP A 122 -6.00 13.14 14.44
N ILE A 123 -5.67 13.33 13.16
CA ILE A 123 -6.61 13.76 12.12
C ILE A 123 -7.64 12.65 11.83
N GLN A 124 -7.23 11.37 11.82
CA GLN A 124 -8.13 10.23 11.63
C GLN A 124 -9.24 10.18 12.68
N ARG A 125 -8.91 10.53 13.94
CA ARG A 125 -9.91 10.59 15.02
C ARG A 125 -10.87 11.77 14.90
N ILE A 126 -10.40 12.91 14.37
CA ILE A 126 -11.18 14.14 14.27
C ILE A 126 -12.11 14.12 13.06
N ASP A 127 -11.62 13.72 11.89
CA ASP A 127 -12.30 13.93 10.61
C ASP A 127 -13.42 12.94 10.31
N LYS A 128 -13.54 11.82 11.00
CA LYS A 128 -14.48 10.73 10.68
C LYS A 128 -14.35 10.17 9.25
N GLN A 129 -14.19 11.03 8.23
CA GLN A 129 -13.81 10.69 6.85
C GLN A 129 -12.28 10.78 6.73
N TRP A 130 -11.61 9.70 6.31
CA TRP A 130 -10.17 9.56 6.43
C TRP A 130 -9.36 10.23 5.30
N SER A 131 -9.98 11.05 4.45
CA SER A 131 -9.33 11.64 3.28
C SER A 131 -8.04 12.41 3.62
N ARG A 132 -8.05 13.30 4.63
CA ARG A 132 -6.85 14.03 5.05
C ARG A 132 -5.87 13.15 5.82
N ALA A 133 -6.40 12.25 6.65
CA ALA A 133 -5.58 11.37 7.48
C ALA A 133 -4.78 10.36 6.67
N LYS A 134 -5.28 9.93 5.52
CA LYS A 134 -4.76 8.86 4.68
C LYS A 134 -4.25 9.33 3.31
N GLY A 135 -4.62 10.55 2.87
CA GLY A 135 -4.42 11.02 1.50
C GLY A 135 -3.47 12.20 1.35
N PHE A 136 -2.60 12.48 2.31
CA PHE A 136 -1.60 13.53 2.17
C PHE A 136 -0.43 13.07 1.26
N ASP A 137 0.31 14.03 0.71
CA ASP A 137 1.46 13.75 -0.16
C ASP A 137 2.48 12.85 0.55
N SER A 138 2.98 11.85 -0.17
CA SER A 138 3.89 10.80 0.33
C SER A 138 3.31 9.82 1.36
N SER A 139 2.00 9.80 1.57
CA SER A 139 1.35 8.89 2.51
C SER A 139 1.17 7.46 1.99
N CYS A 140 1.59 7.17 0.74
CA CYS A 140 1.46 5.85 0.12
C CYS A 140 2.77 5.40 -0.56
N PRO A 141 3.84 5.09 0.19
CA PRO A 141 4.97 4.39 -0.36
C PRO A 141 4.54 3.06 -0.98
N LEU A 142 4.99 2.78 -2.23
CA LEU A 142 4.75 1.55 -2.98
C LEU A 142 6.04 1.00 -3.58
N GLY A 143 6.23 -0.30 -3.52
CA GLY A 143 7.37 -0.96 -4.15
C GLY A 143 7.92 -2.15 -3.35
N PRO A 144 9.11 -2.64 -3.69
CA PRO A 144 10.04 -2.07 -4.69
C PRO A 144 9.69 -2.42 -6.14
N TRP A 145 8.97 -3.50 -6.41
CA TRP A 145 8.49 -3.92 -7.73
C TRP A 145 7.11 -4.57 -7.63
N ILE A 146 6.48 -4.87 -8.76
CA ILE A 146 5.27 -5.69 -8.84
C ILE A 146 5.69 -7.10 -9.21
N GLU A 147 5.36 -8.09 -8.36
CA GLU A 147 5.53 -9.51 -8.67
C GLU A 147 4.23 -10.05 -9.29
N THR A 148 4.34 -10.58 -10.49
CA THR A 148 3.18 -11.04 -11.27
C THR A 148 2.90 -12.53 -11.15
N GLU A 149 3.91 -13.32 -10.74
CA GLU A 149 3.80 -14.75 -10.48
C GLU A 149 3.91 -14.99 -8.97
N TYR A 150 2.88 -14.61 -8.22
CA TYR A 150 2.90 -14.58 -6.77
C TYR A 150 1.64 -15.18 -6.16
N ASP A 151 1.83 -16.04 -5.16
CA ASP A 151 0.77 -16.54 -4.31
C ASP A 151 0.67 -15.65 -3.05
N PRO A 152 -0.43 -14.90 -2.87
CA PRO A 152 -0.59 -13.99 -1.75
C PRO A 152 -1.07 -14.68 -0.46
N GLU A 153 -1.34 -15.98 -0.49
CA GLU A 153 -1.82 -16.73 0.66
C GLU A 153 -0.65 -17.10 1.59
N ASN A 154 -0.88 -16.99 2.89
CA ASN A 154 0.08 -17.38 3.95
C ASN A 154 1.48 -16.72 3.78
N VAL A 155 1.52 -15.42 3.53
CA VAL A 155 2.78 -14.67 3.44
C VAL A 155 2.94 -13.70 4.60
N ARG A 156 4.17 -13.57 5.13
CA ARG A 156 4.46 -12.67 6.24
C ARG A 156 4.54 -11.23 5.76
N ILE A 157 3.95 -10.34 6.56
CA ILE A 157 4.00 -8.88 6.41
C ILE A 157 4.72 -8.33 7.64
N ARG A 158 5.86 -7.67 7.43
CA ARG A 158 6.70 -7.16 8.51
C ARG A 158 7.10 -5.72 8.30
N SER A 159 7.23 -4.97 9.38
CA SER A 159 7.82 -3.63 9.36
C SER A 159 8.89 -3.45 10.41
N TRP A 160 9.85 -2.59 10.10
CA TRP A 160 10.88 -2.12 11.03
C TRP A 160 10.91 -0.60 11.00
N VAL A 161 11.21 -0.02 12.16
CA VAL A 161 11.59 1.40 12.29
C VAL A 161 13.00 1.44 12.85
N ASP A 162 13.93 2.03 12.11
CA ASP A 162 15.36 2.11 12.45
C ASP A 162 15.98 0.73 12.78
N GLY A 163 15.53 -0.31 12.08
CA GLY A 163 16.01 -1.69 12.26
C GLY A 163 15.34 -2.46 13.41
N GLU A 164 14.45 -1.86 14.20
CA GLU A 164 13.67 -2.54 15.22
C GLU A 164 12.37 -3.08 14.63
N LEU A 165 12.12 -4.39 14.77
CA LEU A 165 10.89 -5.05 14.31
C LEU A 165 9.68 -4.49 15.06
N LYS A 166 8.66 -4.05 14.32
CA LYS A 166 7.43 -3.44 14.86
C LYS A 166 6.19 -4.26 14.54
N GLN A 167 6.02 -4.66 13.29
CA GLN A 167 4.89 -5.49 12.86
C GLN A 167 5.39 -6.83 12.36
N ASP A 168 4.67 -7.89 12.67
CA ASP A 168 4.91 -9.24 12.19
C ASP A 168 3.58 -9.98 12.11
N GLY A 169 2.94 -9.93 10.96
CA GLY A 169 1.65 -10.56 10.68
C GLY A 169 1.71 -11.45 9.45
N ASN A 170 0.57 -12.07 9.13
CA ASN A 170 0.44 -12.99 8.01
C ASN A 170 -0.86 -12.72 7.25
N THR A 171 -0.87 -12.87 5.92
CA THR A 171 -2.08 -12.68 5.10
C THR A 171 -3.18 -13.71 5.41
N GLU A 172 -2.86 -14.84 6.04
CA GLU A 172 -3.87 -15.80 6.52
C GLU A 172 -4.76 -15.22 7.63
N ASP A 173 -4.31 -14.14 8.30
CA ASP A 173 -5.06 -13.44 9.35
C ASP A 173 -6.03 -12.37 8.80
N PHE A 174 -6.16 -12.23 7.48
CA PHE A 174 -7.14 -11.32 6.88
C PHE A 174 -8.56 -11.68 7.31
N ILE A 175 -9.33 -10.67 7.76
CA ILE A 175 -10.77 -10.83 8.03
C ILE A 175 -11.53 -11.00 6.71
N PHE A 176 -11.17 -10.19 5.72
CA PHE A 176 -11.70 -10.25 4.35
C PHE A 176 -10.53 -10.57 3.41
N ASP A 177 -10.58 -11.70 2.75
CA ASP A 177 -9.58 -12.10 1.76
C ASP A 177 -9.61 -11.21 0.50
N ILE A 178 -8.58 -11.29 -0.31
CA ILE A 178 -8.45 -10.48 -1.52
C ILE A 178 -9.64 -10.66 -2.48
N PRO A 179 -10.11 -11.89 -2.76
CA PRO A 179 -11.31 -12.11 -3.56
C PRO A 179 -12.55 -11.39 -3.04
N THR A 180 -12.81 -11.47 -1.75
CA THR A 180 -13.94 -10.80 -1.09
C THR A 180 -13.84 -9.28 -1.22
N VAL A 181 -12.64 -8.71 -1.02
CA VAL A 181 -12.40 -7.27 -1.15
C VAL A 181 -12.66 -6.81 -2.59
N ILE A 182 -12.12 -7.51 -3.60
CA ILE A 182 -12.33 -7.17 -5.02
C ILE A 182 -13.81 -7.24 -5.39
N ALA A 183 -14.52 -8.30 -4.98
CA ALA A 183 -15.95 -8.45 -5.22
C ALA A 183 -16.74 -7.30 -4.60
N HIS A 184 -16.49 -6.99 -3.32
CA HIS A 184 -17.13 -5.90 -2.58
C HIS A 184 -16.91 -4.53 -3.26
N LEU A 185 -15.70 -4.21 -3.66
CA LEU A 185 -15.38 -2.96 -4.35
C LEU A 185 -16.07 -2.87 -5.71
N THR A 186 -16.03 -3.96 -6.49
CA THR A 186 -16.57 -3.96 -7.86
C THR A 186 -18.08 -4.01 -7.93
N GLU A 187 -18.77 -4.32 -6.83
CA GLU A 187 -20.23 -4.19 -6.72
C GLU A 187 -20.67 -2.72 -6.91
N VAL A 188 -19.95 -1.78 -6.32
CA VAL A 188 -20.33 -0.36 -6.31
C VAL A 188 -19.53 0.50 -7.28
N MET A 189 -18.27 0.20 -7.56
CA MET A 189 -17.40 1.00 -8.43
C MET A 189 -16.68 0.14 -9.48
N THR A 190 -16.21 0.76 -10.56
CA THR A 190 -15.34 0.12 -11.54
C THR A 190 -13.88 0.30 -11.13
N LEU A 191 -13.10 -0.78 -11.11
CA LEU A 191 -11.66 -0.73 -11.02
C LEU A 191 -11.06 -0.68 -12.42
N LEU A 192 -9.98 0.06 -12.59
CA LEU A 192 -9.25 0.25 -13.84
C LEU A 192 -7.86 -0.42 -13.77
N PRO A 193 -7.26 -0.77 -14.92
CA PRO A 193 -5.88 -1.21 -14.97
C PRO A 193 -4.95 -0.22 -14.26
N GLY A 194 -4.15 -0.73 -13.32
CA GLY A 194 -3.25 0.07 -12.51
C GLY A 194 -3.86 0.70 -11.26
N ASP A 195 -5.15 0.48 -10.97
CA ASP A 195 -5.67 0.77 -9.63
C ASP A 195 -5.00 -0.16 -8.60
N VAL A 196 -4.80 0.36 -7.40
CA VAL A 196 -4.14 -0.35 -6.31
C VAL A 196 -5.10 -0.52 -5.14
N ILE A 197 -5.10 -1.72 -4.55
CA ILE A 197 -5.84 -2.01 -3.32
C ILE A 197 -4.81 -2.32 -2.23
N LEU A 198 -4.86 -1.58 -1.13
CA LEU A 198 -4.12 -1.84 0.10
C LEU A 198 -4.99 -2.73 0.98
N THR A 199 -4.46 -3.87 1.42
CA THR A 199 -5.29 -4.95 1.99
C THR A 199 -5.47 -4.89 3.49
N GLY A 200 -4.93 -3.87 4.15
CA GLY A 200 -4.93 -3.75 5.60
C GLY A 200 -3.60 -4.15 6.24
N THR A 201 -3.39 -3.70 7.46
CA THR A 201 -2.15 -3.85 8.22
C THR A 201 -2.33 -4.71 9.47
N PRO A 202 -1.34 -5.53 9.85
CA PRO A 202 -1.34 -6.26 11.11
C PRO A 202 -1.12 -5.32 12.32
N ALA A 203 -1.28 -5.83 13.55
CA ALA A 203 -0.96 -5.12 14.78
C ALA A 203 0.53 -4.74 14.86
N GLY A 204 0.86 -3.78 15.74
CA GLY A 204 2.21 -3.24 15.92
C GLY A 204 2.44 -1.92 15.19
N VAL A 205 1.37 -1.22 14.79
CA VAL A 205 1.47 0.14 14.25
C VAL A 205 2.03 1.10 15.32
N GLY A 206 2.75 2.12 14.88
CA GLY A 206 3.35 3.05 15.82
C GLY A 206 3.76 4.36 15.18
N ARG A 207 4.12 5.32 16.02
CA ARG A 207 4.54 6.66 15.60
C ARG A 207 5.89 6.61 14.89
N ILE A 208 6.02 7.47 13.87
CA ILE A 208 7.27 7.81 13.20
C ILE A 208 7.57 9.30 13.32
N GLU A 209 8.86 9.63 13.36
CA GLU A 209 9.37 10.99 13.50
C GLU A 209 10.41 11.29 12.42
N ALA A 210 10.67 12.57 12.17
CA ALA A 210 11.70 12.96 11.23
C ALA A 210 13.08 12.39 11.64
N GLY A 211 13.78 11.81 10.67
CA GLY A 211 15.04 11.09 10.88
C GLY A 211 14.90 9.59 10.96
N ASN A 212 13.69 9.05 11.22
CA ASN A 212 13.48 7.61 11.17
C ASN A 212 13.58 7.08 9.73
N ARG A 213 13.77 5.76 9.63
CA ARG A 213 13.61 4.98 8.41
C ARG A 213 12.60 3.88 8.65
N VAL A 214 11.63 3.77 7.78
CA VAL A 214 10.64 2.69 7.78
C VAL A 214 10.98 1.69 6.69
N ASP A 215 11.15 0.44 7.08
CA ASP A 215 11.38 -0.68 6.18
C ASP A 215 10.17 -1.62 6.25
N ILE A 216 9.61 -1.99 5.10
CA ILE A 216 8.50 -2.94 4.98
C ILE A 216 8.95 -4.08 4.12
N ALA A 217 8.80 -5.31 4.61
CA ALA A 217 9.07 -6.51 3.86
C ALA A 217 7.87 -7.43 3.84
N ILE A 218 7.55 -7.93 2.66
CA ILE A 218 6.59 -9.00 2.44
C ILE A 218 7.36 -10.14 1.78
N ASP A 219 7.19 -11.35 2.27
CA ASP A 219 7.96 -12.49 1.78
C ASP A 219 7.79 -12.63 0.26
N GLY A 220 8.90 -12.72 -0.47
CA GLY A 220 8.93 -12.78 -1.93
C GLY A 220 8.84 -11.43 -2.67
N LEU A 221 8.49 -10.32 -2.00
CA LEU A 221 8.31 -9.02 -2.66
C LEU A 221 9.45 -8.02 -2.40
N GLY A 222 10.51 -8.44 -1.71
CA GLY A 222 11.64 -7.56 -1.36
C GLY A 222 11.36 -6.63 -0.18
N VAL A 223 12.11 -5.53 -0.12
CA VAL A 223 12.02 -4.53 0.97
C VAL A 223 11.73 -3.16 0.38
N LEU A 224 10.65 -2.55 0.84
CA LEU A 224 10.32 -1.15 0.59
C LEU A 224 10.87 -0.32 1.75
N SER A 225 11.84 0.55 1.48
CA SER A 225 12.53 1.37 2.48
C SER A 225 12.33 2.84 2.19
N ASN A 226 11.89 3.62 3.18
CA ASN A 226 11.64 5.04 3.03
C ASN A 226 12.15 5.82 4.25
N PRO A 227 12.93 6.89 4.06
CA PRO A 227 13.29 7.82 5.12
C PRO A 227 12.09 8.69 5.49
N VAL A 228 12.02 9.13 6.74
CA VAL A 228 11.00 10.06 7.23
C VAL A 228 11.61 11.45 7.37
N MET A 229 10.96 12.46 6.81
CA MET A 229 11.44 13.85 6.80
C MET A 229 10.37 14.83 7.27
N ASP A 230 10.79 15.86 7.95
CA ASP A 230 9.91 17.00 8.28
C ASP A 230 9.73 17.88 7.04
N LEU A 231 8.49 18.20 6.71
CA LEU A 231 8.17 19.09 5.59
C LEU A 231 8.71 20.53 5.82
N SER A 232 8.85 20.96 7.08
CA SER A 232 9.37 22.29 7.45
C SER A 232 10.84 22.51 7.06
N LEU A 233 11.59 21.44 6.77
CA LEU A 233 13.00 21.48 6.38
C LEU A 233 13.24 21.57 4.87
N ILE A 234 12.17 21.49 4.07
CA ILE A 234 12.26 21.60 2.61
C ILE A 234 12.06 23.08 2.26
N HIS A 235 13.16 23.81 2.12
CA HIS A 235 13.13 25.12 1.45
C HIS A 235 12.83 24.89 -0.04
N ILE A 236 11.64 25.32 -0.47
CA ILE A 236 11.27 25.43 -1.88
C ILE A 236 12.00 26.64 -2.47
#